data_f8a2d0115fe831129a62817550ccd319
#
_entry.id   f8a2d0115fe831129a62817550ccd319
#
_cell.length_a   1.000
_cell.length_b   1.000
_cell.length_c   1.000
_cell.angle_alpha   90.00
_cell.angle_beta   90.00
_cell.angle_gamma   90.00
#
_symmetry.space_group_name_H-M   'P 1'
#
loop_
_entity.id
_entity.type
_entity.pdbx_description
1 polymer ?
#
loop_
_entity_poly.entity_id
_entity_poly.type
_entity_poly.pdbx_seq_one_letter_code
_entity_poly.pdbx_strand_id
1 'polypeptide(L)'
;MKNKLKSCAILATLGTITIHLINKTLIEMATKDSLLNLSEGNYYDWRFGKIYYRKQGNGKPLLLLHDLDAESSGVEWKKVAAILAEKHTVYTVDLLGCGRSEKPNITYTNFLYVQMLTDFIKHIIGEKADVVATGESAAIAVMACANDENVIGKICMVNPLSLTELAKCPNKRTKTLKFLIEIPIIGTLLYNIIHSREAIDEKFVDKYLYDEDAVDYQMTKIYHESAHNENAHSKYLFASIKGGYTKTNIYHCIRKATNSICIISGQYDENSIEIAKQYQKHVPAIECMCIKDTKHLPQIEQPEEFAEQLDILFSAE
;
A
#
# COMPACT_ATOMS: atom_id res chain seq x y z
N MET A 1 44.23 28.36 5.16
CA MET A 1 43.09 27.83 4.38
C MET A 1 43.16 26.32 4.14
N LYS A 2 44.26 25.76 3.58
CA LYS A 2 44.38 24.30 3.27
C LYS A 2 44.11 23.37 4.48
N ASN A 3 44.59 23.70 5.69
CA ASN A 3 44.38 22.85 6.88
C ASN A 3 42.91 22.86 7.38
N LYS A 4 42.21 24.01 7.30
CA LYS A 4 40.78 24.08 7.63
C LYS A 4 39.94 23.26 6.67
N LEU A 5 40.26 23.29 5.36
CA LEU A 5 39.57 22.48 4.36
C LEU A 5 39.77 20.98 4.57
N LYS A 6 40.99 20.55 4.92
CA LYS A 6 41.27 19.15 5.29
C LYS A 6 40.53 18.71 6.54
N SER A 7 40.49 19.55 7.58
CA SER A 7 39.73 19.24 8.79
C SER A 7 38.23 19.14 8.53
N CYS A 8 37.65 20.03 7.72
CA CYS A 8 36.24 19.95 7.30
C CYS A 8 35.95 18.67 6.49
N ALA A 9 36.85 18.29 5.59
CA ALA A 9 36.70 17.06 4.80
C ALA A 9 36.73 15.80 5.71
N ILE A 10 37.67 15.75 6.65
CA ILE A 10 37.77 14.63 7.60
C ILE A 10 36.50 14.54 8.47
N LEU A 11 36.02 15.65 9.02
CA LEU A 11 34.80 15.70 9.81
C LEU A 11 33.57 15.26 9.01
N ALA A 12 33.45 15.73 7.76
CA ALA A 12 32.35 15.29 6.86
C ALA A 12 32.41 13.79 6.58
N THR A 13 33.61 13.26 6.30
CA THR A 13 33.78 11.80 6.06
C THR A 13 33.44 10.98 7.31
N LEU A 14 33.92 11.39 8.49
CA LEU A 14 33.59 10.70 9.74
C LEU A 14 32.08 10.75 10.02
N GLY A 15 31.46 11.91 9.86
CA GLY A 15 30.00 12.06 10.00
C GLY A 15 29.22 11.14 9.05
N THR A 16 29.63 11.06 7.79
CA THR A 16 29.02 10.20 6.78
C THR A 16 29.13 8.72 7.16
N ILE A 17 30.32 8.28 7.60
CA ILE A 17 30.54 6.89 8.07
C ILE A 17 29.67 6.59 9.29
N THR A 18 29.61 7.50 10.26
CA THR A 18 28.78 7.33 11.45
C THR A 18 27.30 7.16 11.10
N ILE A 19 26.76 8.03 10.24
CA ILE A 19 25.36 7.94 9.80
C ILE A 19 25.12 6.63 9.03
N HIS A 20 26.06 6.21 8.20
CA HIS A 20 25.94 4.94 7.47
C HIS A 20 25.86 3.74 8.44
N LEU A 21 26.69 3.72 9.48
CA LEU A 21 26.67 2.67 10.51
C LEU A 21 25.35 2.69 11.30
N ILE A 22 24.85 3.87 11.67
CA ILE A 22 23.54 4.01 12.32
C ILE A 22 22.44 3.43 11.44
N ASN A 23 22.37 3.82 10.16
CA ASN A 23 21.38 3.29 9.23
C ASN A 23 21.44 1.76 9.13
N LYS A 24 22.64 1.21 9.00
CA LYS A 24 22.83 -0.24 8.94
C LYS A 24 22.30 -0.93 10.19
N THR A 25 22.63 -0.43 11.36
CA THR A 25 22.16 -0.98 12.66
C THR A 25 20.63 -0.90 12.77
N LEU A 26 20.02 0.23 12.40
CA LEU A 26 18.56 0.39 12.45
C LEU A 26 17.86 -0.62 11.53
N ILE A 27 18.36 -0.80 10.30
CA ILE A 27 17.81 -1.74 9.33
C ILE A 27 17.98 -3.19 9.83
N GLU A 28 19.17 -3.57 10.33
CA GLU A 28 19.42 -4.91 10.88
C GLU A 28 18.50 -5.20 12.08
N MET A 29 18.28 -4.23 12.94
CA MET A 29 17.36 -4.37 14.08
C MET A 29 15.90 -4.54 13.63
N ALA A 30 15.47 -3.78 12.61
CA ALA A 30 14.12 -3.85 12.09
C ALA A 30 13.80 -5.19 11.41
N THR A 31 14.79 -5.79 10.74
CA THR A 31 14.62 -7.01 9.93
C THR A 31 15.10 -8.29 10.61
N LYS A 32 15.54 -8.19 11.88
CA LYS A 32 16.16 -9.29 12.63
C LYS A 32 15.26 -10.52 12.76
N ASP A 33 13.97 -10.31 13.01
CA ASP A 33 13.03 -11.39 13.34
C ASP A 33 12.48 -12.10 12.10
N SER A 34 12.69 -11.56 10.90
CA SER A 34 12.26 -12.10 9.60
C SER A 34 10.79 -12.54 9.57
N LEU A 35 9.91 -11.75 10.19
CA LEU A 35 8.49 -12.08 10.37
C LEU A 35 7.72 -12.15 9.06
N LEU A 36 8.10 -11.33 8.08
CA LEU A 36 7.52 -11.37 6.73
C LEU A 36 7.76 -12.72 6.04
N ASN A 37 8.88 -13.37 6.30
CA ASN A 37 9.27 -14.61 5.66
C ASN A 37 8.67 -15.87 6.29
N LEU A 38 7.92 -15.74 7.38
CA LEU A 38 7.24 -16.87 8.04
C LEU A 38 6.08 -17.46 7.21
N SER A 39 5.61 -16.75 6.20
CA SER A 39 4.54 -17.23 5.33
C SER A 39 5.07 -17.57 3.95
N GLU A 40 4.83 -18.82 3.51
CA GLU A 40 5.16 -19.25 2.15
C GLU A 40 4.29 -18.54 1.12
N GLY A 41 4.86 -18.26 -0.05
CA GLY A 41 4.18 -17.63 -1.17
C GLY A 41 4.96 -17.85 -2.47
N ASN A 42 4.53 -17.16 -3.50
CA ASN A 42 5.09 -17.27 -4.85
C ASN A 42 5.66 -15.94 -5.30
N TYR A 43 6.49 -15.96 -6.32
CA TYR A 43 7.01 -14.77 -6.97
C TYR A 43 6.63 -14.76 -8.45
N TYR A 44 6.16 -13.61 -8.91
CA TYR A 44 5.97 -13.30 -10.32
C TYR A 44 7.15 -12.46 -10.80
N ASP A 45 7.93 -13.00 -11.74
CA ASP A 45 9.04 -12.27 -12.37
C ASP A 45 8.46 -11.22 -13.34
N TRP A 46 8.25 -10.01 -12.82
CA TRP A 46 7.75 -8.90 -13.59
C TRP A 46 8.92 -8.02 -14.06
N ARG A 47 8.76 -7.32 -15.18
CA ARG A 47 9.86 -6.56 -15.85
C ARG A 47 10.60 -5.53 -14.99
N PHE A 48 9.99 -5.04 -13.91
CA PHE A 48 10.62 -4.06 -12.99
C PHE A 48 11.00 -4.66 -11.64
N GLY A 49 10.81 -5.95 -11.44
CA GLY A 49 11.18 -6.65 -10.21
C GLY A 49 10.21 -7.76 -9.86
N LYS A 50 10.62 -8.62 -8.94
CA LYS A 50 9.81 -9.75 -8.48
C LYS A 50 8.66 -9.27 -7.60
N ILE A 51 7.47 -9.73 -7.91
CA ILE A 51 6.23 -9.45 -7.17
C ILE A 51 5.87 -10.66 -6.33
N TYR A 52 5.87 -10.51 -5.02
CA TYR A 52 5.44 -11.55 -4.10
C TYR A 52 3.92 -11.62 -4.06
N TYR A 53 3.37 -12.84 -4.05
CA TYR A 53 1.95 -13.08 -3.86
C TYR A 53 1.67 -14.40 -3.17
N ARG A 54 0.48 -14.50 -2.57
CA ARG A 54 -0.07 -15.76 -2.07
C ARG A 54 -1.36 -16.06 -2.80
N LYS A 55 -1.61 -17.36 -2.99
CA LYS A 55 -2.84 -17.89 -3.56
C LYS A 55 -3.41 -18.92 -2.60
N GLN A 56 -4.70 -18.82 -2.31
CA GLN A 56 -5.40 -19.78 -1.45
C GLN A 56 -6.87 -19.92 -1.84
N GLY A 57 -7.48 -21.07 -1.48
CA GLY A 57 -8.89 -21.37 -1.79
C GLY A 57 -9.12 -21.77 -3.25
N ASN A 58 -10.40 -21.98 -3.58
CA ASN A 58 -10.89 -22.32 -4.91
C ASN A 58 -12.19 -21.58 -5.19
N GLY A 59 -12.41 -21.17 -6.44
CA GLY A 59 -13.60 -20.45 -6.88
C GLY A 59 -13.23 -19.26 -7.77
N LYS A 60 -14.14 -18.31 -7.88
CA LYS A 60 -13.91 -17.10 -8.68
C LYS A 60 -12.68 -16.32 -8.17
N PRO A 61 -11.80 -15.84 -9.06
CA PRO A 61 -10.63 -15.09 -8.64
C PRO A 61 -10.97 -13.78 -7.92
N LEU A 62 -10.33 -13.58 -6.77
CA LEU A 62 -10.43 -12.39 -5.95
C LEU A 62 -9.02 -11.89 -5.59
N LEU A 63 -8.71 -10.66 -5.98
CA LEU A 63 -7.41 -10.03 -5.76
C LEU A 63 -7.51 -8.97 -4.67
N LEU A 64 -6.71 -9.10 -3.63
CA LEU A 64 -6.65 -8.20 -2.48
C LEU A 64 -5.37 -7.35 -2.55
N LEU A 65 -5.52 -6.03 -2.62
CA LEU A 65 -4.43 -5.05 -2.69
C LEU A 65 -4.39 -4.22 -1.40
N HIS A 66 -3.27 -4.26 -0.71
CA HIS A 66 -3.01 -3.42 0.46
C HIS A 66 -2.88 -1.94 0.08
N ASP A 67 -2.95 -1.04 1.06
CA ASP A 67 -2.71 0.39 0.83
C ASP A 67 -1.30 0.63 0.29
N LEU A 68 -1.16 1.61 -0.58
CA LEU A 68 0.12 1.97 -1.17
C LEU A 68 0.94 2.84 -0.20
N ASP A 69 1.57 2.19 0.76
CA ASP A 69 2.53 2.83 1.66
C ASP A 69 3.77 1.96 1.84
N ALA A 70 4.89 2.55 2.22
CA ALA A 70 6.20 1.88 2.28
C ALA A 70 6.27 0.75 3.31
N GLU A 71 5.48 0.82 4.38
CA GLU A 71 5.38 -0.19 5.42
C GLU A 71 4.29 -1.23 5.20
N SER A 72 3.36 -0.99 4.27
CA SER A 72 2.23 -1.89 4.01
C SER A 72 2.66 -3.17 3.26
N SER A 73 1.85 -4.22 3.40
CA SER A 73 2.03 -5.49 2.68
C SER A 73 0.73 -6.29 2.67
N GLY A 74 0.65 -7.34 1.87
CA GLY A 74 -0.51 -8.25 1.85
C GLY A 74 -0.82 -8.94 3.18
N VAL A 75 0.00 -8.75 4.21
CA VAL A 75 -0.25 -9.29 5.55
C VAL A 75 -1.51 -8.68 6.18
N GLU A 76 -1.89 -7.45 5.81
CA GLU A 76 -3.13 -6.81 6.29
C GLU A 76 -4.39 -7.61 5.93
N TRP A 77 -4.32 -8.43 4.89
CA TRP A 77 -5.40 -9.27 4.40
C TRP A 77 -5.44 -10.67 5.01
N LYS A 78 -4.47 -11.03 5.89
CA LYS A 78 -4.27 -12.41 6.34
C LYS A 78 -5.54 -13.07 6.90
N LYS A 79 -6.30 -12.36 7.75
CA LYS A 79 -7.51 -12.88 8.37
C LYS A 79 -8.66 -12.99 7.36
N VAL A 80 -8.96 -11.90 6.67
CA VAL A 80 -10.03 -11.83 5.66
C VAL A 80 -9.79 -12.80 4.50
N ALA A 81 -8.55 -12.91 4.03
CA ALA A 81 -8.21 -13.83 2.95
C ALA A 81 -8.49 -15.30 3.32
N ALA A 82 -8.31 -15.68 4.59
CA ALA A 82 -8.64 -17.05 5.05
C ALA A 82 -10.16 -17.31 5.00
N ILE A 83 -10.97 -16.34 5.39
CA ILE A 83 -12.45 -16.45 5.35
C ILE A 83 -12.92 -16.49 3.88
N LEU A 84 -12.46 -15.58 3.04
CA LEU A 84 -12.88 -15.49 1.65
C LEU A 84 -12.41 -16.69 0.81
N ALA A 85 -11.33 -17.37 1.21
CA ALA A 85 -10.81 -18.55 0.54
C ALA A 85 -11.75 -19.77 0.61
N GLU A 86 -12.77 -19.73 1.46
CA GLU A 86 -13.81 -20.77 1.48
C GLU A 86 -14.67 -20.78 0.20
N LYS A 87 -14.80 -19.62 -0.47
CA LYS A 87 -15.66 -19.44 -1.66
C LYS A 87 -14.91 -18.95 -2.89
N HIS A 88 -13.73 -18.37 -2.71
CA HIS A 88 -12.95 -17.70 -3.76
C HIS A 88 -11.55 -18.29 -3.91
N THR A 89 -10.97 -18.13 -5.09
CA THR A 89 -9.52 -18.21 -5.27
C THR A 89 -8.93 -16.84 -4.93
N VAL A 90 -8.43 -16.69 -3.71
CA VAL A 90 -7.95 -15.42 -3.18
C VAL A 90 -6.47 -15.25 -3.48
N TYR A 91 -6.12 -14.13 -4.09
CA TYR A 91 -4.75 -13.68 -4.30
C TYR A 91 -4.47 -12.45 -3.43
N THR A 92 -3.44 -12.51 -2.59
CA THR A 92 -2.90 -11.35 -1.87
C THR A 92 -1.54 -11.00 -2.45
N VAL A 93 -1.31 -9.74 -2.79
CA VAL A 93 -0.09 -9.28 -3.46
C VAL A 93 0.61 -8.24 -2.61
N ASP A 94 1.93 -8.37 -2.46
CA ASP A 94 2.76 -7.25 -2.02
C ASP A 94 3.09 -6.40 -3.25
N LEU A 95 2.68 -5.14 -3.26
CA LEU A 95 2.95 -4.24 -4.38
C LEU A 95 4.46 -4.00 -4.55
N LEU A 96 4.92 -3.72 -5.76
CA LEU A 96 6.33 -3.40 -6.02
C LEU A 96 6.78 -2.26 -5.10
N GLY A 97 7.89 -2.42 -4.41
CA GLY A 97 8.36 -1.46 -3.40
C GLY A 97 7.88 -1.72 -1.98
N CYS A 98 6.97 -2.69 -1.77
CA CYS A 98 6.36 -3.03 -0.49
C CYS A 98 6.68 -4.46 -0.06
N GLY A 99 6.55 -4.74 1.23
CA GLY A 99 6.59 -6.09 1.80
C GLY A 99 7.77 -6.94 1.35
N ARG A 100 7.47 -8.08 0.70
CA ARG A 100 8.43 -9.06 0.17
C ARG A 100 8.73 -8.86 -1.32
N SER A 101 7.99 -7.97 -2.01
CA SER A 101 8.27 -7.62 -3.40
C SER A 101 9.55 -6.80 -3.52
N GLU A 102 10.24 -6.93 -4.66
CA GLU A 102 11.46 -6.14 -4.93
C GLU A 102 11.21 -4.62 -4.84
N LYS A 103 12.26 -3.90 -4.47
CA LYS A 103 12.24 -2.46 -4.20
C LYS A 103 13.25 -1.71 -5.07
N PRO A 104 13.06 -1.70 -6.40
CA PRO A 104 14.00 -1.05 -7.30
C PRO A 104 14.12 0.45 -7.05
N ASN A 105 15.31 0.98 -7.27
CA ASN A 105 15.55 2.43 -7.20
C ASN A 105 15.02 3.12 -8.46
N ILE A 106 13.71 3.35 -8.48
CA ILE A 106 13.00 4.02 -9.58
C ILE A 106 12.02 5.05 -9.03
N THR A 107 11.45 5.87 -9.89
CA THR A 107 10.27 6.67 -9.53
C THR A 107 9.02 5.80 -9.70
N TYR A 108 8.34 5.54 -8.60
CA TYR A 108 7.08 4.81 -8.60
C TYR A 108 5.95 5.74 -9.03
N THR A 109 5.17 5.32 -10.01
CA THR A 109 4.06 6.10 -10.56
C THR A 109 2.77 5.27 -10.57
N ASN A 110 1.63 5.93 -10.62
CA ASN A 110 0.35 5.26 -10.79
C ASN A 110 0.34 4.34 -12.03
N PHE A 111 0.88 4.80 -13.17
CA PHE A 111 0.94 4.00 -14.40
C PHE A 111 1.78 2.73 -14.25
N LEU A 112 2.86 2.79 -13.46
CA LEU A 112 3.66 1.61 -13.13
C LEU A 112 2.79 0.54 -12.44
N TYR A 113 1.99 0.95 -11.45
CA TYR A 113 1.12 0.03 -10.72
C TYR A 113 -0.07 -0.45 -11.52
N VAL A 114 -0.68 0.41 -12.34
CA VAL A 114 -1.75 0.01 -13.28
C VAL A 114 -1.24 -1.07 -14.22
N GLN A 115 -0.03 -0.91 -14.74
CA GLN A 115 0.59 -1.91 -15.60
C GLN A 115 0.92 -3.19 -14.84
N MET A 116 1.49 -3.08 -13.63
CA MET A 116 1.79 -4.24 -12.77
C MET A 116 0.51 -5.05 -12.48
N LEU A 117 -0.56 -4.38 -12.09
CA LEU A 117 -1.85 -5.01 -11.79
C LEU A 117 -2.44 -5.71 -13.01
N THR A 118 -2.44 -5.04 -14.16
CA THR A 118 -2.94 -5.60 -15.42
C THR A 118 -2.13 -6.83 -15.85
N ASP A 119 -0.79 -6.74 -15.80
CA ASP A 119 0.09 -7.84 -16.16
C ASP A 119 -0.04 -9.01 -15.17
N PHE A 120 -0.18 -8.72 -13.87
CA PHE A 120 -0.40 -9.75 -12.84
C PHE A 120 -1.69 -10.53 -13.08
N ILE A 121 -2.81 -9.83 -13.35
CA ILE A 121 -4.08 -10.50 -13.61
C ILE A 121 -3.97 -11.35 -14.88
N LYS A 122 -3.39 -10.82 -15.96
CA LYS A 122 -3.26 -11.54 -17.25
C LYS A 122 -2.34 -12.76 -17.18
N HIS A 123 -1.22 -12.67 -16.47
CA HIS A 123 -0.19 -13.71 -16.51
C HIS A 123 -0.27 -14.70 -15.33
N ILE A 124 -0.75 -14.27 -14.16
CA ILE A 124 -0.78 -15.12 -12.95
C ILE A 124 -2.19 -15.63 -12.66
N ILE A 125 -3.21 -14.77 -12.77
CA ILE A 125 -4.60 -15.19 -12.56
C ILE A 125 -5.13 -15.84 -13.85
N GLY A 126 -4.89 -15.26 -15.01
CA GLY A 126 -5.24 -15.80 -16.33
C GLY A 126 -6.69 -15.58 -16.75
N GLU A 127 -7.50 -14.97 -15.88
CA GLU A 127 -8.91 -14.66 -16.14
C GLU A 127 -9.31 -13.37 -15.43
N LYS A 128 -10.53 -12.88 -15.69
CA LYS A 128 -11.08 -11.68 -15.08
C LYS A 128 -11.24 -11.88 -13.56
N ALA A 129 -10.66 -10.97 -12.76
CA ALA A 129 -10.69 -11.03 -11.31
C ALA A 129 -11.50 -9.90 -10.68
N ASP A 130 -12.20 -10.18 -9.57
CA ASP A 130 -12.71 -9.13 -8.71
C ASP A 130 -11.57 -8.57 -7.86
N VAL A 131 -11.61 -7.28 -7.54
CA VAL A 131 -10.51 -6.60 -6.85
C VAL A 131 -11.03 -5.88 -5.62
N VAL A 132 -10.38 -6.10 -4.48
CA VAL A 132 -10.54 -5.29 -3.26
C VAL A 132 -9.25 -4.54 -3.02
N ALA A 133 -9.32 -3.23 -2.84
CA ALA A 133 -8.13 -2.39 -2.73
C ALA A 133 -8.28 -1.31 -1.66
N THR A 134 -7.30 -1.21 -0.76
CA THR A 134 -7.27 -0.23 0.33
C THR A 134 -6.64 1.08 -0.13
N GLY A 135 -7.15 2.20 0.35
CA GLY A 135 -6.54 3.52 0.27
C GLY A 135 -6.21 3.98 -1.16
N GLU A 136 -4.95 4.32 -1.40
CA GLU A 136 -4.48 4.79 -2.72
C GLU A 136 -4.49 3.68 -3.78
N SER A 137 -4.38 2.41 -3.39
CA SER A 137 -4.45 1.26 -4.31
C SER A 137 -5.82 1.13 -5.00
N ALA A 138 -6.89 1.65 -4.38
CA ALA A 138 -8.21 1.69 -4.99
C ALA A 138 -8.23 2.49 -6.31
N ALA A 139 -7.50 3.61 -6.36
CA ALA A 139 -7.37 4.40 -7.58
C ALA A 139 -6.64 3.64 -8.70
N ILE A 140 -5.67 2.81 -8.34
CA ILE A 140 -4.94 1.95 -9.30
C ILE A 140 -5.88 0.91 -9.91
N ALA A 141 -6.72 0.27 -9.08
CA ALA A 141 -7.72 -0.70 -9.56
C ALA A 141 -8.73 -0.06 -10.52
N VAL A 142 -9.25 1.13 -10.18
CA VAL A 142 -10.17 1.88 -11.05
C VAL A 142 -9.52 2.25 -12.37
N MET A 143 -8.26 2.68 -12.37
CA MET A 143 -7.53 3.00 -13.61
C MET A 143 -7.25 1.76 -14.45
N ALA A 144 -6.87 0.65 -13.84
CA ALA A 144 -6.62 -0.60 -14.55
C ALA A 144 -7.90 -1.09 -15.24
N CYS A 145 -9.04 -1.03 -14.55
CA CYS A 145 -10.35 -1.35 -15.09
C CYS A 145 -10.73 -0.43 -16.26
N ALA A 146 -10.51 0.88 -16.14
CA ALA A 146 -10.81 1.85 -17.20
C ALA A 146 -9.92 1.69 -18.43
N ASN A 147 -8.70 1.16 -18.27
CA ASN A 147 -7.80 0.88 -19.39
C ASN A 147 -8.14 -0.43 -20.13
N ASP A 148 -8.62 -1.45 -19.40
CA ASP A 148 -9.01 -2.73 -19.96
C ASP A 148 -10.12 -3.36 -19.11
N GLU A 149 -11.36 -3.20 -19.56
CA GLU A 149 -12.56 -3.68 -18.86
C GLU A 149 -12.66 -5.21 -18.74
N ASN A 150 -11.84 -5.94 -19.49
CA ASN A 150 -11.81 -7.40 -19.46
C ASN A 150 -10.91 -7.96 -18.37
N VAL A 151 -10.12 -7.13 -17.70
CA VAL A 151 -9.15 -7.57 -16.68
C VAL A 151 -9.80 -7.64 -15.30
N ILE A 152 -10.62 -6.63 -14.95
CA ILE A 152 -11.24 -6.52 -13.63
C ILE A 152 -12.76 -6.71 -13.74
N GLY A 153 -13.30 -7.53 -12.83
CA GLY A 153 -14.74 -7.74 -12.64
C GLY A 153 -15.38 -6.63 -11.82
N LYS A 154 -15.61 -6.91 -10.55
CA LYS A 154 -16.11 -5.95 -9.57
C LYS A 154 -14.94 -5.30 -8.82
N ILE A 155 -15.13 -4.08 -8.33
CA ILE A 155 -14.13 -3.35 -7.53
C ILE A 155 -14.76 -2.99 -6.18
N CYS A 156 -14.10 -3.37 -5.08
CA CYS A 156 -14.39 -2.85 -3.76
C CYS A 156 -13.25 -1.92 -3.32
N MET A 157 -13.55 -0.67 -3.10
CA MET A 157 -12.62 0.33 -2.59
C MET A 157 -12.76 0.42 -1.07
N VAL A 158 -11.70 0.18 -0.32
CA VAL A 158 -11.67 0.26 1.15
C VAL A 158 -11.03 1.57 1.55
N ASN A 159 -11.76 2.43 2.22
CA ASN A 159 -11.31 3.76 2.64
C ASN A 159 -10.52 4.51 1.55
N PRO A 160 -11.08 4.71 0.34
CA PRO A 160 -10.36 5.33 -0.76
C PRO A 160 -10.00 6.78 -0.46
N LEU A 161 -8.93 7.28 -1.07
CA LEU A 161 -8.62 8.70 -1.02
C LEU A 161 -9.69 9.54 -1.73
N SER A 162 -9.87 10.80 -1.29
CA SER A 162 -10.78 11.73 -1.97
C SER A 162 -10.31 12.03 -3.40
N LEU A 163 -11.26 12.33 -4.30
CA LEU A 163 -10.93 12.71 -5.68
C LEU A 163 -10.03 13.96 -5.75
N THR A 164 -10.17 14.87 -4.78
CA THR A 164 -9.33 16.08 -4.68
C THR A 164 -7.90 15.74 -4.26
N GLU A 165 -7.72 14.79 -3.35
CA GLU A 165 -6.39 14.31 -2.95
C GLU A 165 -5.70 13.58 -4.11
N LEU A 166 -6.43 12.72 -4.81
CA LEU A 166 -5.93 12.00 -5.99
C LEU A 166 -5.57 12.92 -7.15
N ALA A 167 -6.21 14.07 -7.28
CA ALA A 167 -5.93 15.03 -8.36
C ALA A 167 -4.69 15.90 -8.10
N LYS A 168 -4.03 15.79 -6.94
CA LYS A 168 -2.80 16.53 -6.65
C LYS A 168 -1.66 16.08 -7.54
N CYS A 169 -0.98 17.04 -8.18
CA CYS A 169 0.17 16.78 -9.04
C CYS A 169 1.50 17.16 -8.36
N PRO A 170 2.62 16.55 -8.77
CA PRO A 170 3.94 16.95 -8.32
C PRO A 170 4.22 18.43 -8.54
N ASN A 171 4.69 19.13 -7.51
CA ASN A 171 5.08 20.55 -7.57
C ASN A 171 6.54 20.72 -7.10
N LYS A 172 7.06 21.97 -7.14
CA LYS A 172 8.46 22.24 -6.76
C LYS A 172 8.80 21.75 -5.35
N ARG A 173 7.89 21.92 -4.37
CA ARG A 173 8.12 21.53 -2.98
C ARG A 173 8.15 20.00 -2.83
N THR A 174 7.18 19.31 -3.42
CA THR A 174 7.10 17.85 -3.35
C THR A 174 8.25 17.17 -4.11
N LYS A 175 8.70 17.74 -5.25
CA LYS A 175 9.89 17.28 -5.96
C LYS A 175 11.17 17.45 -5.14
N THR A 176 11.32 18.58 -4.42
CA THR A 176 12.45 18.79 -3.52
C THR A 176 12.43 17.80 -2.35
N LEU A 177 11.25 17.54 -1.77
CA LEU A 177 11.10 16.55 -0.69
C LEU A 177 11.49 15.15 -1.19
N LYS A 178 10.98 14.74 -2.36
CA LYS A 178 11.39 13.47 -3.01
C LYS A 178 12.91 13.38 -3.12
N PHE A 179 13.54 14.39 -3.68
CA PHE A 179 14.99 14.43 -3.84
C PHE A 179 15.73 14.27 -2.51
N LEU A 180 15.31 14.97 -1.45
CA LEU A 180 15.92 14.88 -0.12
C LEU A 180 15.84 13.46 0.49
N ILE A 181 14.70 12.78 0.31
CA ILE A 181 14.51 11.41 0.80
C ILE A 181 15.39 10.43 0.00
N GLU A 182 15.58 10.67 -1.29
CA GLU A 182 16.38 9.80 -2.17
C GLU A 182 17.90 9.96 -1.98
N ILE A 183 18.37 11.05 -1.37
CA ILE A 183 19.80 11.24 -1.09
C ILE A 183 20.36 10.02 -0.33
N PRO A 184 21.46 9.42 -0.79
CA PRO A 184 22.10 8.33 -0.07
C PRO A 184 22.49 8.76 1.35
N ILE A 185 22.46 7.82 2.30
CA ILE A 185 22.88 7.97 3.69
C ILE A 185 21.96 8.92 4.47
N ILE A 186 21.90 10.22 4.15
CA ILE A 186 21.11 11.22 4.88
C ILE A 186 19.61 11.01 4.64
N GLY A 187 19.20 10.78 3.41
CA GLY A 187 17.80 10.47 3.08
C GLY A 187 17.37 9.12 3.68
N THR A 188 18.29 8.14 3.75
CA THR A 188 18.02 6.87 4.43
C THR A 188 17.85 7.07 5.94
N LEU A 189 18.65 7.92 6.57
CA LEU A 189 18.48 8.24 7.99
C LEU A 189 17.13 8.92 8.25
N LEU A 190 16.76 9.90 7.42
CA LEU A 190 15.46 10.57 7.51
C LEU A 190 14.31 9.55 7.36
N TYR A 191 14.42 8.66 6.39
CA TYR A 191 13.44 7.58 6.17
C TYR A 191 13.34 6.65 7.40
N ASN A 192 14.48 6.20 7.96
CA ASN A 192 14.49 5.32 9.14
C ASN A 192 13.88 5.99 10.37
N ILE A 193 14.04 7.32 10.54
CA ILE A 193 13.41 8.07 11.63
C ILE A 193 11.90 8.13 11.43
N ILE A 194 11.42 8.42 10.21
CA ILE A 194 9.98 8.52 9.90
C ILE A 194 9.28 7.16 10.04
N HIS A 195 9.99 6.07 9.76
CA HIS A 195 9.47 4.70 9.86
C HIS A 195 10.08 3.98 11.07
N SER A 196 10.46 4.71 12.12
CA SER A 196 10.91 4.08 13.38
C SER A 196 9.79 3.24 13.98
N ARG A 197 10.16 2.34 14.89
CA ARG A 197 9.22 1.47 15.58
C ARG A 197 8.10 2.29 16.24
N GLU A 198 8.51 3.32 16.98
CA GLU A 198 7.62 4.20 17.71
C GLU A 198 6.66 4.94 16.78
N ALA A 199 7.16 5.45 15.64
CA ALA A 199 6.32 6.15 14.68
C ALA A 199 5.28 5.22 14.01
N ILE A 200 5.62 3.94 13.82
CA ILE A 200 4.66 2.94 13.30
C ILE A 200 3.65 2.57 14.38
N ASP A 201 4.06 2.34 15.62
CA ASP A 201 3.16 2.06 16.73
C ASP A 201 2.16 3.22 16.92
N GLU A 202 2.63 4.47 16.91
CA GLU A 202 1.80 5.69 16.93
C GLU A 202 0.79 5.74 15.76
N LYS A 203 1.24 5.40 14.55
CA LYS A 203 0.37 5.37 13.36
C LYS A 203 -0.73 4.31 13.47
N PHE A 204 -0.48 3.18 14.13
CA PHE A 204 -1.49 2.16 14.38
C PHE A 204 -2.58 2.68 15.31
N VAL A 205 -2.21 3.35 16.39
CA VAL A 205 -3.15 3.95 17.36
C VAL A 205 -3.92 5.11 16.73
N ASP A 206 -3.23 6.05 16.11
CA ASP A 206 -3.84 7.29 15.65
C ASP A 206 -4.69 7.10 14.39
N LYS A 207 -4.20 6.28 13.44
CA LYS A 207 -4.78 6.24 12.10
C LYS A 207 -5.39 4.89 11.74
N TYR A 208 -4.73 3.77 12.04
CA TYR A 208 -5.08 2.50 11.44
C TYR A 208 -6.19 1.77 12.16
N LEU A 209 -6.18 1.75 13.50
CA LEU A 209 -7.12 0.99 14.32
C LEU A 209 -7.92 1.92 15.25
N TYR A 210 -9.19 1.59 15.44
CA TYR A 210 -10.09 2.27 16.37
C TYR A 210 -9.84 1.84 17.81
N ASP A 211 -9.70 0.52 18.02
CA ASP A 211 -9.41 -0.06 19.33
C ASP A 211 -7.89 -0.10 19.55
N GLU A 212 -7.40 0.77 20.41
CA GLU A 212 -5.98 0.85 20.77
C GLU A 212 -5.50 -0.42 21.48
N ASP A 213 -6.37 -1.08 22.23
CA ASP A 213 -6.06 -2.33 22.93
C ASP A 213 -5.97 -3.53 21.97
N ALA A 214 -6.55 -3.42 20.78
CA ALA A 214 -6.48 -4.43 19.73
C ALA A 214 -5.19 -4.36 18.88
N VAL A 215 -4.29 -3.40 19.15
CA VAL A 215 -3.02 -3.28 18.43
C VAL A 215 -2.15 -4.52 18.69
N ASP A 216 -2.08 -5.39 17.68
CA ASP A 216 -1.19 -6.54 17.72
C ASP A 216 0.26 -6.10 17.54
N TYR A 217 1.04 -6.22 18.62
CA TYR A 217 2.47 -5.91 18.63
C TYR A 217 3.26 -6.67 17.55
N GLN A 218 2.83 -7.85 17.15
CA GLN A 218 3.45 -8.58 16.03
C GLN A 218 3.13 -7.91 14.70
N MET A 219 1.91 -7.40 14.51
CA MET A 219 1.51 -6.69 13.30
C MET A 219 2.36 -5.42 13.10
N THR A 220 2.52 -4.62 14.13
CA THR A 220 3.34 -3.40 14.04
C THR A 220 4.81 -3.71 13.77
N LYS A 221 5.34 -4.84 14.30
CA LYS A 221 6.67 -5.34 13.95
C LYS A 221 6.78 -5.72 12.46
N ILE A 222 5.77 -6.37 11.90
CA ILE A 222 5.74 -6.75 10.48
C ILE A 222 5.76 -5.50 9.60
N TYR A 223 4.99 -4.46 9.94
CA TYR A 223 5.00 -3.19 9.23
C TYR A 223 6.38 -2.50 9.32
N HIS A 224 6.99 -2.51 10.52
CA HIS A 224 8.34 -1.98 10.70
C HIS A 224 9.39 -2.75 9.87
N GLU A 225 9.30 -4.09 9.84
CA GLU A 225 10.16 -4.92 9.00
C GLU A 225 9.92 -4.65 7.51
N SER A 226 8.65 -4.53 7.07
CA SER A 226 8.28 -4.24 5.68
C SER A 226 8.93 -2.94 5.18
N ALA A 227 8.89 -1.89 5.99
CA ALA A 227 9.51 -0.60 5.66
C ALA A 227 11.03 -0.71 5.49
N HIS A 228 11.70 -1.60 6.24
CA HIS A 228 13.16 -1.69 6.27
C HIS A 228 13.75 -2.84 5.44
N ASN A 229 12.92 -3.74 4.94
CA ASN A 229 13.36 -4.86 4.12
C ASN A 229 14.14 -4.37 2.88
N GLU A 230 15.05 -5.21 2.35
CA GLU A 230 15.95 -4.85 1.25
C GLU A 230 16.73 -3.53 1.47
N ASN A 231 17.34 -3.39 2.66
CA ASN A 231 18.12 -2.21 3.03
C ASN A 231 17.32 -0.89 3.00
N ALA A 232 16.06 -0.93 3.42
CA ALA A 232 15.16 0.22 3.44
C ALA A 232 14.95 0.86 2.06
N HIS A 233 15.00 0.07 0.99
CA HIS A 233 14.77 0.56 -0.38
C HIS A 233 13.31 0.99 -0.62
N SER A 234 12.36 0.63 0.25
CA SER A 234 11.00 1.21 0.24
C SER A 234 11.02 2.75 0.34
N LYS A 235 12.15 3.36 0.74
CA LYS A 235 12.31 4.83 0.71
C LYS A 235 12.08 5.45 -0.66
N TYR A 236 12.35 4.75 -1.75
CA TYR A 236 12.13 5.26 -3.12
C TYR A 236 10.65 5.31 -3.46
N LEU A 237 9.87 4.30 -2.99
CA LEU A 237 8.42 4.35 -3.03
C LEU A 237 7.89 5.50 -2.16
N PHE A 238 8.30 5.58 -0.90
CA PHE A 238 7.91 6.66 0.01
C PHE A 238 8.22 8.04 -0.58
N ALA A 239 9.41 8.22 -1.15
CA ALA A 239 9.79 9.45 -1.83
C ALA A 239 8.86 9.77 -3.01
N SER A 240 8.43 8.76 -3.77
CA SER A 240 7.50 8.93 -4.90
C SER A 240 6.09 9.29 -4.43
N ILE A 241 5.58 8.66 -3.35
CA ILE A 241 4.31 9.00 -2.71
C ILE A 241 4.33 10.45 -2.20
N LYS A 242 5.34 10.84 -1.41
CA LYS A 242 5.50 12.21 -0.91
C LYS A 242 5.75 13.22 -2.02
N GLY A 243 6.33 12.76 -3.12
CA GLY A 243 6.49 13.53 -4.37
C GLY A 243 5.18 13.75 -5.13
N GLY A 244 4.14 12.97 -4.84
CA GLY A 244 2.83 12.99 -5.53
C GLY A 244 2.85 12.29 -6.89
N TYR A 245 3.82 11.38 -7.13
CA TYR A 245 3.97 10.68 -8.41
C TYR A 245 3.03 9.47 -8.55
N THR A 246 2.53 8.94 -7.45
CA THR A 246 1.60 7.80 -7.42
C THR A 246 0.14 8.24 -7.58
N LYS A 247 -0.15 9.51 -7.29
CA LYS A 247 -1.50 10.09 -7.39
C LYS A 247 -1.92 10.31 -8.83
N THR A 248 -3.22 10.18 -9.07
CA THR A 248 -3.82 10.44 -10.37
C THR A 248 -5.30 10.81 -10.24
N ASN A 249 -5.76 11.69 -11.12
CA ASN A 249 -7.16 12.04 -11.18
C ASN A 249 -7.97 10.93 -11.86
N ILE A 250 -8.73 10.18 -11.09
CA ILE A 250 -9.56 9.07 -11.58
C ILE A 250 -11.00 9.48 -11.90
N TYR A 251 -11.34 10.76 -11.84
CA TYR A 251 -12.71 11.25 -12.04
C TYR A 251 -13.34 10.75 -13.34
N HIS A 252 -12.59 10.82 -14.44
CA HIS A 252 -13.08 10.35 -15.73
C HIS A 252 -13.11 8.82 -15.82
N CYS A 253 -12.19 8.14 -15.16
CA CYS A 253 -12.13 6.68 -15.13
C CYS A 253 -13.34 6.09 -14.41
N ILE A 254 -13.65 6.60 -13.21
CA ILE A 254 -14.75 6.08 -12.39
C ILE A 254 -16.12 6.32 -13.02
N ARG A 255 -16.29 7.42 -13.76
CA ARG A 255 -17.54 7.72 -14.49
C ARG A 255 -17.74 6.90 -15.76
N LYS A 256 -16.67 6.40 -16.35
CA LYS A 256 -16.71 5.54 -17.55
C LYS A 256 -16.74 4.06 -17.19
N ALA A 257 -16.44 3.70 -15.97
CA ALA A 257 -16.45 2.31 -15.53
C ALA A 257 -17.86 1.74 -15.68
N THR A 258 -17.97 0.63 -16.43
CA THR A 258 -19.18 -0.17 -16.60
C THR A 258 -19.27 -1.28 -15.56
N ASN A 259 -18.18 -1.53 -14.87
CA ASN A 259 -18.04 -2.55 -13.83
C ASN A 259 -18.68 -2.06 -12.52
N SER A 260 -19.24 -2.98 -11.74
CA SER A 260 -19.72 -2.70 -10.39
C SER A 260 -18.60 -2.20 -9.51
N ILE A 261 -18.81 -1.04 -8.88
CA ILE A 261 -17.90 -0.45 -7.90
C ILE A 261 -18.65 -0.26 -6.60
N CYS A 262 -18.06 -0.71 -5.50
CA CYS A 262 -18.56 -0.46 -4.15
C CYS A 262 -17.48 0.14 -3.25
N ILE A 263 -17.90 0.72 -2.13
CA ILE A 263 -17.01 1.29 -1.12
C ILE A 263 -17.35 0.69 0.23
N ILE A 264 -16.33 0.19 0.94
CA ILE A 264 -16.40 -0.15 2.35
C ILE A 264 -15.60 0.89 3.13
N SER A 265 -16.24 1.56 4.07
CA SER A 265 -15.63 2.59 4.92
C SER A 265 -15.56 2.14 6.37
N GLY A 266 -14.45 2.44 7.06
CA GLY A 266 -14.40 2.41 8.51
C GLY A 266 -15.12 3.64 9.09
N GLN A 267 -15.92 3.43 10.12
CA GLN A 267 -16.76 4.50 10.72
C GLN A 267 -15.94 5.68 11.24
N TYR A 268 -14.77 5.41 11.80
CA TYR A 268 -13.90 6.40 12.44
C TYR A 268 -12.64 6.73 11.60
N ASP A 269 -12.56 6.25 10.34
CA ASP A 269 -11.52 6.74 9.45
C ASP A 269 -11.82 8.18 9.01
N GLU A 270 -10.78 9.01 8.94
CA GLU A 270 -10.92 10.44 8.74
C GLU A 270 -11.64 10.76 7.42
N ASN A 271 -12.81 11.39 7.53
CA ASN A 271 -13.66 11.80 6.40
C ASN A 271 -14.12 10.63 5.47
N SER A 272 -13.94 9.38 5.84
CA SER A 272 -14.25 8.23 4.98
C SER A 272 -15.69 8.21 4.47
N ILE A 273 -16.66 8.48 5.36
CA ILE A 273 -18.09 8.55 5.02
C ILE A 273 -18.38 9.71 4.07
N GLU A 274 -17.74 10.87 4.26
CA GLU A 274 -17.89 12.01 3.37
C GLU A 274 -17.26 11.75 2.01
N ILE A 275 -16.10 11.11 1.99
CA ILE A 275 -15.44 10.69 0.76
C ILE A 275 -16.33 9.71 -0.01
N ALA A 276 -16.90 8.70 0.64
CA ALA A 276 -17.84 7.77 0.01
C ALA A 276 -19.05 8.49 -0.60
N LYS A 277 -19.65 9.44 0.12
CA LYS A 277 -20.74 10.29 -0.41
C LYS A 277 -20.32 11.14 -1.61
N GLN A 278 -19.06 11.64 -1.64
CA GLN A 278 -18.54 12.37 -2.80
C GLN A 278 -18.45 11.46 -4.03
N TYR A 279 -17.98 10.22 -3.87
CA TYR A 279 -17.98 9.24 -4.96
C TYR A 279 -19.39 8.96 -5.46
N GLN A 280 -20.35 8.67 -4.57
CA GLN A 280 -21.75 8.46 -4.94
C GLN A 280 -22.38 9.66 -5.65
N LYS A 281 -22.03 10.89 -5.26
CA LYS A 281 -22.51 12.11 -5.93
C LYS A 281 -22.11 12.15 -7.42
N HIS A 282 -20.94 11.61 -7.74
CA HIS A 282 -20.43 11.57 -9.12
C HIS A 282 -20.86 10.33 -9.89
N VAL A 283 -21.05 9.21 -9.20
CA VAL A 283 -21.51 7.92 -9.74
C VAL A 283 -22.52 7.31 -8.78
N PRO A 284 -23.83 7.62 -8.96
CA PRO A 284 -24.88 7.17 -8.02
C PRO A 284 -25.03 5.66 -7.89
N ALA A 285 -24.50 4.89 -8.83
CA ALA A 285 -24.52 3.42 -8.81
C ALA A 285 -23.50 2.81 -7.83
N ILE A 286 -22.61 3.62 -7.22
CA ILE A 286 -21.65 3.12 -6.23
C ILE A 286 -22.39 2.81 -4.93
N GLU A 287 -22.35 1.55 -4.53
CA GLU A 287 -22.87 1.11 -3.24
C GLU A 287 -21.82 1.38 -2.13
N CYS A 288 -22.30 1.87 -0.98
CA CYS A 288 -21.42 2.21 0.14
C CYS A 288 -21.89 1.51 1.40
N MET A 289 -20.96 0.84 2.06
CA MET A 289 -21.14 0.22 3.37
C MET A 289 -20.18 0.84 4.38
N CYS A 290 -20.58 0.83 5.64
CA CYS A 290 -19.77 1.35 6.75
C CYS A 290 -19.66 0.30 7.85
N ILE A 291 -18.44 -0.08 8.19
CA ILE A 291 -18.17 -1.01 9.30
C ILE A 291 -17.96 -0.19 10.57
N LYS A 292 -18.74 -0.51 11.58
CA LYS A 292 -18.71 0.19 12.88
C LYS A 292 -17.43 -0.15 13.65
N ASP A 293 -17.06 0.77 14.53
CA ASP A 293 -15.93 0.61 15.45
C ASP A 293 -14.63 0.22 14.72
N THR A 294 -14.39 0.80 13.54
CA THR A 294 -13.18 0.63 12.74
C THR A 294 -12.68 1.96 12.19
N LYS A 295 -11.37 2.04 11.99
CA LYS A 295 -10.68 3.15 11.29
C LYS A 295 -10.25 2.72 9.87
N HIS A 296 -8.97 2.98 9.54
CA HIS A 296 -8.44 2.84 8.18
C HIS A 296 -8.37 1.40 7.67
N LEU A 297 -8.19 0.41 8.55
CA LEU A 297 -8.00 -0.99 8.20
C LEU A 297 -9.13 -1.87 8.76
N PRO A 298 -10.39 -1.69 8.32
CA PRO A 298 -11.53 -2.47 8.80
C PRO A 298 -11.37 -3.98 8.59
N GLN A 299 -10.63 -4.40 7.57
CA GLN A 299 -10.29 -5.80 7.29
C GLN A 299 -9.38 -6.43 8.36
N ILE A 300 -8.69 -5.65 9.15
CA ILE A 300 -7.88 -6.13 10.28
C ILE A 300 -8.72 -6.18 11.55
N GLU A 301 -9.54 -5.15 11.78
CA GLU A 301 -10.29 -4.95 13.02
C GLU A 301 -11.54 -5.85 13.10
N GLN A 302 -12.30 -5.93 12.02
CA GLN A 302 -13.56 -6.68 11.94
C GLN A 302 -13.57 -7.59 10.70
N PRO A 303 -12.67 -8.61 10.64
CA PRO A 303 -12.47 -9.40 9.44
C PRO A 303 -13.70 -10.22 9.03
N GLU A 304 -14.48 -10.71 9.99
CA GLU A 304 -15.71 -11.48 9.75
C GLU A 304 -16.80 -10.58 9.15
N GLU A 305 -17.07 -9.42 9.76
CA GLU A 305 -18.05 -8.46 9.25
C GLU A 305 -17.60 -7.91 7.88
N PHE A 306 -16.29 -7.63 7.71
CA PHE A 306 -15.76 -7.19 6.43
C PHE A 306 -16.03 -8.21 5.32
N ALA A 307 -15.77 -9.49 5.58
CA ALA A 307 -16.01 -10.57 4.61
C ALA A 307 -17.50 -10.73 4.28
N GLU A 308 -18.37 -10.64 5.28
CA GLU A 308 -19.83 -10.70 5.09
C GLU A 308 -20.34 -9.53 4.22
N GLN A 309 -19.92 -8.30 4.51
CA GLN A 309 -20.29 -7.13 3.73
C GLN A 309 -19.78 -7.22 2.28
N LEU A 310 -18.58 -7.73 2.08
CA LEU A 310 -18.02 -7.94 0.75
C LEU A 310 -18.80 -8.98 -0.04
N ASP A 311 -19.18 -10.10 0.61
CA ASP A 311 -20.01 -11.14 0.00
C ASP A 311 -21.38 -10.57 -0.45
N ILE A 312 -22.02 -9.73 0.37
CA ILE A 312 -23.29 -9.05 0.03
C ILE A 312 -23.09 -8.18 -1.21
N LEU A 313 -22.09 -7.30 -1.20
CA LEU A 313 -21.80 -6.37 -2.31
C LEU A 313 -21.42 -7.10 -3.61
N PHE A 314 -20.73 -8.23 -3.50
CA PHE A 314 -20.32 -9.01 -4.67
C PHE A 314 -21.38 -10.02 -5.14
N SER A 315 -22.39 -10.31 -4.33
CA SER A 315 -23.54 -11.15 -4.71
C SER A 315 -24.65 -10.36 -5.41
N ALA A 316 -24.72 -9.05 -5.19
CA ALA A 316 -25.65 -8.18 -5.92
C ALA A 316 -25.32 -8.19 -7.43
N GLU A 317 -26.30 -8.67 -8.25
CA GLU A 317 -26.19 -8.72 -9.72
C GLU A 317 -26.44 -7.37 -10.38
#